data_681a057871e3cc939634ba7e13b5e214
#
_entry.id   681a057871e3cc939634ba7e13b5e214
#
_cell.length_a   1.000
_cell.length_b   1.000
_cell.length_c   1.000
_cell.angle_alpha   90.00
_cell.angle_beta   90.00
_cell.angle_gamma   90.00
#
_symmetry.space_group_name_H-M   'P 1'
#
loop_
_entity.id
_entity.type
_entity.pdbx_description
1 polymer ?
#
loop_
_entity_poly.entity_id
_entity_poly.type
_entity_poly.pdbx_seq_one_letter_code
_entity_poly.pdbx_strand_id
1 'polypeptide(L)'
;FDSIVSLTHRYNQGKWQGFMDYKPRNLSVYQRIPKSTATDSLKSTRSCLFKWNGLEAMEGNLLPCEGLGYEGMAAGISKDSSVVFHFDGCPADSVEMELRLLPAHPVVGNELRVQVSLDEVQSLPVSYRTYGRSEEWKQNVLSNQAVLRLKFPLRGNRTHRITIQALDEGVVLDQLYVYEWKD
;
A
#
# COMPACT_ATOMS: atom_id res chain seq x y z
N PHE A 1 13.88 15.72 21.43
CA PHE A 1 12.87 14.94 22.16
C PHE A 1 12.77 15.40 23.60
N ASP A 2 13.88 15.43 24.34
CA ASP A 2 13.93 15.80 25.78
C ASP A 2 13.39 17.20 26.07
N SER A 3 13.63 18.16 25.16
CA SER A 3 13.11 19.52 25.28
C SER A 3 11.58 19.57 25.22
N ILE A 4 10.96 18.76 24.37
CA ILE A 4 9.50 18.67 24.22
C ILE A 4 8.91 18.02 25.47
N VAL A 5 9.53 16.95 25.96
CA VAL A 5 9.11 16.27 27.20
C VAL A 5 9.16 17.23 28.39
N SER A 6 10.26 17.99 28.51
CA SER A 6 10.40 19.00 29.57
C SER A 6 9.34 20.10 29.52
N LEU A 7 8.96 20.55 28.31
CA LEU A 7 7.89 21.53 28.13
C LEU A 7 6.52 20.92 28.50
N THR A 8 6.29 19.66 28.14
CA THR A 8 5.04 18.94 28.50
C THR A 8 4.90 18.83 30.02
N HIS A 9 5.99 18.55 30.75
CA HIS A 9 5.98 18.46 32.22
C HIS A 9 5.64 19.80 32.88
N ARG A 10 6.02 20.91 32.27
CA ARG A 10 5.75 22.25 32.78
C ARG A 10 4.39 22.81 32.38
N TYR A 11 3.78 22.21 31.37
CA TYR A 11 2.51 22.68 30.84
C TYR A 11 1.40 22.54 31.91
N ASN A 12 0.53 23.54 31.97
CA ASN A 12 -0.60 23.57 32.88
C ASN A 12 -0.20 23.35 34.36
N GLN A 13 0.84 24.06 34.80
CA GLN A 13 1.36 24.06 36.20
C GLN A 13 1.78 22.65 36.68
N GLY A 14 2.31 21.84 35.78
CA GLY A 14 2.78 20.49 36.12
C GLY A 14 1.68 19.42 36.23
N LYS A 15 0.44 19.73 35.86
CA LYS A 15 -0.67 18.76 35.90
C LYS A 15 -0.38 17.50 35.07
N TRP A 16 0.43 17.63 34.03
CA TRP A 16 0.81 16.55 33.12
C TRP A 16 2.24 16.05 33.36
N GLN A 17 2.82 16.37 34.51
CA GLN A 17 4.13 15.88 34.89
C GLN A 17 4.16 14.33 34.89
N GLY A 18 5.16 13.74 34.24
CA GLY A 18 5.29 12.30 34.13
C GLY A 18 4.39 11.63 33.07
N PHE A 19 3.50 12.37 32.42
CA PHE A 19 2.61 11.80 31.41
C PHE A 19 3.38 11.18 30.22
N MET A 20 4.49 11.78 29.83
CA MET A 20 5.34 11.31 28.73
C MET A 20 6.51 10.43 29.21
N ASP A 21 6.65 10.18 30.50
CA ASP A 21 7.74 9.37 31.05
C ASP A 21 7.46 7.87 31.01
N TYR A 22 6.24 7.49 30.64
CA TYR A 22 5.84 6.10 30.62
C TYR A 22 6.59 5.36 29.51
N LYS A 23 7.54 4.53 29.91
CA LYS A 23 8.22 3.61 29.02
C LYS A 23 7.38 2.36 28.83
N PRO A 24 7.17 1.89 27.61
CA PRO A 24 6.50 0.61 27.36
C PRO A 24 7.18 -0.50 28.14
N ARG A 25 6.41 -1.27 28.90
CA ARG A 25 6.95 -2.39 29.66
C ARG A 25 7.63 -3.39 28.71
N ASN A 26 8.85 -3.78 29.03
CA ASN A 26 9.63 -4.77 28.31
C ASN A 26 10.06 -4.42 26.86
N LEU A 27 9.94 -3.16 26.44
CA LEU A 27 10.44 -2.71 25.16
C LEU A 27 11.48 -1.62 25.40
N SER A 28 12.74 -1.89 25.15
CA SER A 28 13.82 -0.92 25.21
C SER A 28 13.89 -0.04 23.96
N VAL A 29 13.37 -0.54 22.84
CA VAL A 29 13.33 0.13 21.54
C VAL A 29 12.08 -0.34 20.79
N TYR A 30 11.45 0.55 20.04
CA TYR A 30 10.41 0.16 19.08
C TYR A 30 11.03 -0.78 18.04
N GLN A 31 10.66 -2.05 18.10
CA GLN A 31 11.12 -3.01 17.11
C GLN A 31 10.19 -2.97 15.92
N ARG A 32 10.73 -2.63 14.76
CA ARG A 32 10.04 -2.87 13.49
C ARG A 32 9.74 -4.36 13.39
N ILE A 33 8.53 -4.73 13.05
CA ILE A 33 8.19 -6.12 12.72
C ILE A 33 9.17 -6.56 11.62
N PRO A 34 9.94 -7.64 11.80
CA PRO A 34 10.88 -8.10 10.80
C PRO A 34 10.16 -8.28 9.45
N LYS A 35 10.78 -7.81 8.38
CA LYS A 35 10.22 -7.93 7.02
C LYS A 35 9.82 -9.37 6.66
N SER A 36 10.49 -10.37 7.24
CA SER A 36 10.25 -11.79 7.02
C SER A 36 8.94 -12.32 7.59
N THR A 37 8.40 -11.75 8.66
CA THR A 37 7.24 -12.34 9.36
C THR A 37 5.90 -12.05 8.69
N ALA A 38 5.76 -10.96 7.95
CA ALA A 38 4.51 -10.62 7.29
C ALA A 38 4.35 -11.28 5.91
N THR A 39 5.47 -11.64 5.27
CA THR A 39 5.48 -12.18 3.89
C THR A 39 5.75 -13.68 3.82
N ASP A 40 6.39 -14.27 4.82
CA ASP A 40 6.75 -15.70 4.79
C ASP A 40 5.53 -16.63 5.00
N SER A 41 4.49 -16.17 5.66
CA SER A 41 3.23 -16.93 5.77
C SER A 41 2.42 -16.96 4.47
N LEU A 42 2.78 -16.12 3.51
CA LEU A 42 2.22 -16.05 2.17
C LEU A 42 3.25 -16.46 1.10
N LYS A 43 4.17 -17.36 1.40
CA LYS A 43 4.90 -18.09 0.35
C LYS A 43 3.88 -18.87 -0.47
N SER A 44 3.17 -18.10 -1.28
CA SER A 44 2.34 -18.65 -2.33
C SER A 44 3.26 -19.37 -3.27
N THR A 45 2.86 -20.54 -3.69
CA THR A 45 3.44 -21.32 -4.80
C THR A 45 3.36 -20.56 -6.14
N ARG A 46 2.97 -19.29 -6.12
CA ARG A 46 2.77 -18.45 -7.29
C ARG A 46 4.10 -17.91 -7.78
N SER A 47 4.36 -18.09 -9.04
CA SER A 47 5.50 -17.48 -9.71
C SER A 47 5.26 -15.98 -9.86
N CYS A 48 6.03 -15.16 -9.17
CA CYS A 48 6.04 -13.72 -9.38
C CYS A 48 6.80 -13.44 -10.70
N LEU A 49 6.10 -12.83 -11.64
CA LEU A 49 6.66 -12.50 -12.95
C LEU A 49 7.30 -11.10 -12.92
N PHE A 50 6.59 -10.12 -12.36
CA PHE A 50 7.02 -8.73 -12.30
C PHE A 50 6.68 -8.11 -10.95
N LYS A 51 7.53 -7.18 -10.53
CA LYS A 51 7.37 -6.42 -9.29
C LYS A 51 7.85 -4.99 -9.49
N TRP A 52 7.08 -4.02 -8.98
CA TRP A 52 7.46 -2.61 -8.90
C TRP A 52 7.09 -2.02 -7.55
N ASN A 53 7.84 -1.03 -7.10
CA ASN A 53 7.43 -0.11 -6.05
C ASN A 53 6.60 1.04 -6.63
N GLY A 54 5.84 1.74 -5.81
CA GLY A 54 4.97 2.83 -6.28
C GLY A 54 5.70 3.91 -7.08
N LEU A 55 6.92 4.29 -6.64
CA LEU A 55 7.74 5.31 -7.32
C LEU A 55 8.37 4.85 -8.64
N GLU A 56 8.29 3.56 -8.97
CA GLU A 56 8.83 3.02 -10.23
C GLU A 56 7.81 3.07 -11.37
N ALA A 57 6.66 3.70 -11.17
CA ALA A 57 5.72 3.93 -12.28
C ALA A 57 6.37 4.78 -13.38
N MET A 58 6.14 4.36 -14.62
CA MET A 58 6.82 4.93 -15.80
C MET A 58 6.13 6.18 -16.33
N GLU A 59 4.83 6.30 -16.09
CA GLU A 59 4.03 7.44 -16.51
C GLU A 59 3.06 7.83 -15.38
N GLY A 60 2.66 9.09 -15.36
CA GLY A 60 1.67 9.61 -14.43
C GLY A 60 2.22 10.66 -13.47
N ASN A 61 1.33 11.31 -12.75
CA ASN A 61 1.69 12.31 -11.75
C ASN A 61 1.75 11.67 -10.37
N LEU A 62 2.97 11.34 -9.95
CA LEU A 62 3.25 10.71 -8.67
C LEU A 62 3.55 11.75 -7.59
N LEU A 63 3.02 11.52 -6.40
CA LEU A 63 3.39 12.23 -5.18
C LEU A 63 4.34 11.34 -4.38
N PRO A 64 5.65 11.61 -4.34
CA PRO A 64 6.59 10.79 -3.61
C PRO A 64 6.24 10.72 -2.12
N CYS A 65 6.12 9.50 -1.59
CA CYS A 65 5.93 9.22 -0.17
C CYS A 65 7.18 8.49 0.35
N GLU A 66 8.33 9.13 0.21
CA GLU A 66 9.63 8.56 0.59
C GLU A 66 9.67 8.12 2.05
N GLY A 67 10.24 6.96 2.29
CA GLY A 67 10.31 6.34 3.61
C GLY A 67 9.05 5.62 4.06
N LEU A 68 7.94 5.74 3.32
CA LEU A 68 6.72 4.98 3.55
C LEU A 68 6.67 3.72 2.69
N GLY A 69 5.91 2.73 3.16
CA GLY A 69 5.77 1.44 2.51
C GLY A 69 6.88 0.45 2.86
N TYR A 70 6.85 -0.70 2.20
CA TYR A 70 7.71 -1.84 2.52
C TYR A 70 9.19 -1.57 2.23
N GLU A 71 9.50 -0.95 1.11
CA GLU A 71 10.86 -0.57 0.70
C GLU A 71 11.13 0.94 0.83
N GLY A 72 10.17 1.71 1.34
CA GLY A 72 10.30 3.16 1.48
C GLY A 72 10.09 3.93 0.17
N MET A 73 9.48 3.31 -0.83
CA MET A 73 9.29 3.83 -2.18
C MET A 73 7.81 3.89 -2.58
N ALA A 74 6.95 4.26 -1.64
CA ALA A 74 5.52 4.43 -1.92
C ALA A 74 5.23 5.72 -2.67
N ALA A 75 4.17 5.72 -3.48
CA ALA A 75 3.71 6.85 -4.27
C ALA A 75 2.24 7.16 -4.05
N GLY A 76 1.93 8.39 -3.70
CA GLY A 76 0.57 8.90 -3.69
C GLY A 76 0.07 9.13 -5.12
N ILE A 77 -1.20 8.82 -5.34
CA ILE A 77 -1.89 9.05 -6.61
C ILE A 77 -3.04 10.00 -6.30
N SER A 78 -3.01 11.19 -6.90
CA SER A 78 -4.09 12.17 -6.71
C SER A 78 -5.40 11.63 -7.26
N LYS A 79 -6.51 12.07 -6.69
CA LYS A 79 -7.85 11.72 -7.17
C LYS A 79 -7.98 11.99 -8.67
N ASP A 80 -8.63 11.06 -9.36
CA ASP A 80 -8.88 11.05 -10.81
C ASP A 80 -7.60 11.01 -11.67
N SER A 81 -6.43 10.88 -11.05
CA SER A 81 -5.14 10.66 -11.72
C SER A 81 -4.82 9.19 -11.83
N SER A 82 -3.90 8.85 -12.73
CA SER A 82 -3.44 7.48 -12.91
C SER A 82 -1.93 7.39 -13.00
N VAL A 83 -1.42 6.20 -12.71
CA VAL A 83 -0.02 5.79 -12.89
C VAL A 83 0.05 4.58 -13.80
N VAL A 84 1.14 4.44 -14.54
CA VAL A 84 1.29 3.42 -15.57
C VAL A 84 2.57 2.64 -15.38
N PHE A 85 2.46 1.33 -15.54
CA PHE A 85 3.58 0.38 -15.61
C PHE A 85 3.51 -0.38 -16.92
N HIS A 86 4.67 -0.77 -17.43
CA HIS A 86 4.77 -1.58 -18.64
C HIS A 86 5.57 -2.85 -18.36
N PHE A 87 5.21 -3.94 -19.02
CA PHE A 87 6.00 -5.17 -19.00
C PHE A 87 5.91 -5.91 -20.35
N ASP A 88 6.97 -6.63 -20.65
CA ASP A 88 7.14 -7.38 -21.89
C ASP A 88 7.36 -8.86 -21.62
N GLY A 89 7.11 -9.68 -22.65
CA GLY A 89 7.57 -11.06 -22.67
C GLY A 89 6.92 -11.97 -21.63
N CYS A 90 5.65 -11.72 -21.28
CA CYS A 90 4.93 -12.58 -20.36
C CYS A 90 4.46 -13.86 -21.07
N PRO A 91 4.89 -15.05 -20.62
CA PRO A 91 4.50 -16.32 -21.26
C PRO A 91 3.11 -16.83 -20.81
N ALA A 92 2.42 -16.11 -19.93
CA ALA A 92 1.15 -16.53 -19.36
C ALA A 92 -0.04 -16.04 -20.18
N ASP A 93 -1.11 -16.83 -20.21
CA ASP A 93 -2.39 -16.46 -20.84
C ASP A 93 -3.27 -15.61 -19.92
N SER A 94 -3.00 -15.63 -18.65
CA SER A 94 -3.67 -14.82 -17.62
C SER A 94 -2.76 -14.51 -16.46
N VAL A 95 -3.00 -13.36 -15.84
CA VAL A 95 -2.23 -12.87 -14.68
C VAL A 95 -3.13 -12.45 -13.54
N GLU A 96 -2.62 -12.60 -12.33
CA GLU A 96 -3.18 -11.96 -11.14
C GLU A 96 -2.29 -10.79 -10.74
N MET A 97 -2.87 -9.60 -10.68
CA MET A 97 -2.24 -8.43 -10.14
C MET A 97 -2.54 -8.32 -8.66
N GLU A 98 -1.51 -8.13 -7.85
CA GLU A 98 -1.62 -7.84 -6.42
C GLU A 98 -1.12 -6.42 -6.19
N LEU A 99 -2.07 -5.52 -5.90
CA LEU A 99 -1.77 -4.16 -5.47
C LEU A 99 -1.63 -4.14 -3.97
N ARG A 100 -0.54 -3.60 -3.49
CA ARG A 100 -0.28 -3.31 -2.09
C ARG A 100 -0.36 -1.82 -1.87
N LEU A 101 -1.31 -1.41 -1.07
CA LEU A 101 -1.63 -0.01 -0.81
C LEU A 101 -1.40 0.30 0.67
N LEU A 102 -1.05 1.51 1.00
CA LEU A 102 -0.98 1.92 2.39
C LEU A 102 -2.40 2.08 2.95
N PRO A 103 -2.69 1.57 4.16
CA PRO A 103 -4.01 1.67 4.79
C PRO A 103 -4.24 3.09 5.34
N ALA A 104 -4.22 4.08 4.45
CA ALA A 104 -4.49 5.47 4.76
C ALA A 104 -5.99 5.69 5.02
N HIS A 105 -6.32 6.70 5.82
CA HIS A 105 -7.71 7.11 6.01
C HIS A 105 -8.22 7.89 4.79
N PRO A 106 -9.47 7.67 4.38
CA PRO A 106 -10.06 8.46 3.31
C PRO A 106 -10.20 9.93 3.76
N VAL A 107 -9.91 10.85 2.85
CA VAL A 107 -10.09 12.30 3.10
C VAL A 107 -11.58 12.64 3.08
N VAL A 108 -12.35 11.99 2.21
CA VAL A 108 -13.79 12.15 2.08
C VAL A 108 -14.43 10.76 1.99
N GLY A 109 -15.55 10.55 2.67
CA GLY A 109 -16.26 9.27 2.65
C GLY A 109 -15.67 8.23 3.60
N ASN A 110 -15.90 6.96 3.31
CA ASN A 110 -15.62 5.83 4.20
C ASN A 110 -14.70 4.77 3.58
N GLU A 111 -14.26 4.97 2.35
CA GLU A 111 -13.46 4.02 1.61
C GLU A 111 -12.51 4.71 0.64
N LEU A 112 -11.48 4.01 0.24
CA LEU A 112 -10.59 4.41 -0.84
C LEU A 112 -10.78 3.42 -1.99
N ARG A 113 -10.98 3.93 -3.20
CA ARG A 113 -11.24 3.13 -4.40
C ARG A 113 -10.16 3.36 -5.44
N VAL A 114 -9.82 2.28 -6.11
CA VAL A 114 -8.93 2.28 -7.26
C VAL A 114 -9.59 1.55 -8.41
N GLN A 115 -9.22 1.90 -9.62
CA GLN A 115 -9.59 1.17 -10.82
C GLN A 115 -8.32 0.76 -11.55
N VAL A 116 -8.26 -0.48 -11.98
CA VAL A 116 -7.08 -1.05 -12.64
C VAL A 116 -7.46 -1.49 -14.03
N SER A 117 -6.61 -1.20 -14.99
CA SER A 117 -6.74 -1.76 -16.33
C SER A 117 -5.44 -2.43 -16.78
N LEU A 118 -5.60 -3.50 -17.54
CA LEU A 118 -4.53 -4.14 -18.29
C LEU A 118 -4.86 -4.03 -19.77
N ASP A 119 -4.05 -3.28 -20.50
CA ASP A 119 -4.30 -2.91 -21.89
C ASP A 119 -5.68 -2.24 -22.04
N GLU A 120 -6.60 -2.90 -22.74
CA GLU A 120 -7.96 -2.43 -22.98
C GLU A 120 -8.99 -3.01 -21.98
N VAL A 121 -8.57 -3.95 -21.12
CA VAL A 121 -9.45 -4.61 -20.14
C VAL A 121 -9.41 -3.83 -18.84
N GLN A 122 -10.54 -3.29 -18.46
CA GLN A 122 -10.69 -2.49 -17.24
C GLN A 122 -11.45 -3.27 -16.15
N SER A 123 -10.98 -3.19 -14.90
CA SER A 123 -11.70 -3.74 -13.75
C SER A 123 -12.91 -2.86 -13.38
N LEU A 124 -13.82 -3.42 -12.62
CA LEU A 124 -14.71 -2.58 -11.80
C LEU A 124 -13.90 -1.84 -10.75
N PRO A 125 -14.39 -0.70 -10.22
CA PRO A 125 -13.79 -0.04 -9.07
C PRO A 125 -13.65 -1.01 -7.90
N VAL A 126 -12.45 -1.08 -7.32
CA VAL A 126 -12.17 -1.93 -6.16
C VAL A 126 -11.93 -1.03 -4.96
N SER A 127 -12.64 -1.33 -3.89
CA SER A 127 -12.56 -0.57 -2.64
C SER A 127 -11.73 -1.31 -1.60
N TYR A 128 -10.95 -0.54 -0.82
CA TYR A 128 -10.39 -1.01 0.44
C TYR A 128 -10.81 -0.07 1.56
N ARG A 129 -11.39 -0.67 2.60
CA ARG A 129 -11.89 0.09 3.74
C ARG A 129 -10.79 0.32 4.75
N THR A 130 -10.60 1.58 5.08
CA THR A 130 -9.68 1.99 6.14
C THR A 130 -10.40 2.79 7.22
N TYR A 131 -11.71 2.93 7.09
CA TYR A 131 -12.56 3.65 8.04
C TYR A 131 -13.26 2.71 9.02
N GLY A 132 -13.38 3.17 10.27
CA GLY A 132 -14.06 2.42 11.33
C GLY A 132 -13.19 1.34 11.96
N ARG A 133 -13.82 0.45 12.73
CA ARG A 133 -13.17 -0.67 13.43
C ARG A 133 -13.55 -2.03 12.83
N SER A 134 -13.70 -2.10 11.50
CA SER A 134 -13.94 -3.36 10.81
C SER A 134 -12.76 -4.32 10.97
N GLU A 135 -12.99 -5.61 10.82
CA GLU A 135 -11.91 -6.59 10.83
C GLU A 135 -10.92 -6.37 9.67
N GLU A 136 -11.42 -5.99 8.49
CA GLU A 136 -10.59 -5.63 7.34
C GLU A 136 -9.65 -4.46 7.69
N TRP A 137 -10.19 -3.37 8.29
CA TRP A 137 -9.39 -2.25 8.74
C TRP A 137 -8.31 -2.68 9.72
N LYS A 138 -8.66 -3.48 10.73
CA LYS A 138 -7.69 -3.99 11.72
C LYS A 138 -6.57 -4.78 11.05
N GLN A 139 -6.91 -5.69 10.15
CA GLN A 139 -5.92 -6.49 9.43
C GLN A 139 -5.02 -5.63 8.55
N ASN A 140 -5.58 -4.68 7.82
CA ASN A 140 -4.82 -3.76 6.98
C ASN A 140 -3.85 -2.90 7.82
N VAL A 141 -4.29 -2.39 8.96
CA VAL A 141 -3.45 -1.60 9.88
C VAL A 141 -2.36 -2.47 10.52
N LEU A 142 -2.71 -3.67 10.99
CA LEU A 142 -1.74 -4.57 11.61
C LEU A 142 -0.67 -5.05 10.63
N SER A 143 -1.05 -5.31 9.38
CA SER A 143 -0.10 -5.69 8.32
C SER A 143 0.61 -4.47 7.69
N ASN A 144 0.16 -3.25 8.02
CA ASN A 144 0.58 -1.99 7.39
C ASN A 144 0.42 -2.01 5.87
N GLN A 145 -0.56 -2.76 5.39
CA GLN A 145 -0.83 -2.98 3.96
C GLN A 145 -2.30 -3.31 3.73
N ALA A 146 -2.92 -2.70 2.72
CA ALA A 146 -4.16 -3.15 2.13
C ALA A 146 -3.82 -3.87 0.80
N VAL A 147 -4.26 -5.12 0.66
CA VAL A 147 -3.92 -5.95 -0.49
C VAL A 147 -5.16 -6.18 -1.35
N LEU A 148 -5.09 -5.75 -2.61
CA LEU A 148 -6.12 -5.99 -3.61
C LEU A 148 -5.60 -6.97 -4.67
N ARG A 149 -6.42 -7.95 -5.05
CA ARG A 149 -6.08 -8.95 -6.08
C ARG A 149 -7.09 -8.92 -7.20
N LEU A 150 -6.57 -8.81 -8.42
CA LEU A 150 -7.36 -8.67 -9.64
C LEU A 150 -6.82 -9.60 -10.72
N LYS A 151 -7.70 -10.29 -11.41
CA LYS A 151 -7.33 -11.20 -12.49
C LYS A 151 -7.60 -10.57 -13.85
N PHE A 152 -6.65 -10.72 -14.75
CA PHE A 152 -6.77 -10.22 -16.12
C PHE A 152 -6.31 -11.27 -17.12
N PRO A 153 -7.03 -11.44 -18.23
CA PRO A 153 -6.55 -12.21 -19.35
C PRO A 153 -5.43 -11.44 -20.07
N LEU A 154 -4.38 -12.14 -20.48
CA LEU A 154 -3.36 -11.60 -21.37
C LEU A 154 -3.65 -12.03 -22.81
N ARG A 155 -3.41 -11.14 -23.76
CA ARG A 155 -3.57 -11.41 -25.19
C ARG A 155 -2.31 -11.07 -25.95
N GLY A 156 -1.66 -12.12 -26.44
CA GLY A 156 -0.49 -11.98 -27.28
C GLY A 156 0.81 -11.71 -26.51
N ASN A 157 1.91 -11.89 -27.21
CA ASN A 157 3.25 -11.62 -26.66
C ASN A 157 3.73 -10.24 -27.14
N ARG A 158 3.26 -9.20 -26.46
CA ARG A 158 3.55 -7.79 -26.75
C ARG A 158 3.89 -7.05 -25.47
N THR A 159 4.23 -5.79 -25.56
CA THR A 159 4.26 -4.87 -24.41
C THR A 159 2.85 -4.71 -23.83
N HIS A 160 2.70 -5.02 -22.57
CA HIS A 160 1.44 -4.84 -21.83
C HIS A 160 1.51 -3.58 -20.98
N ARG A 161 0.37 -2.90 -20.87
CA ARG A 161 0.23 -1.65 -20.12
C ARG A 161 -0.72 -1.84 -18.95
N ILE A 162 -0.22 -1.65 -17.74
CA ILE A 162 -1.03 -1.58 -16.52
C ILE A 162 -1.30 -0.12 -16.18
N THR A 163 -2.55 0.25 -16.01
CA THR A 163 -2.94 1.58 -15.52
C THR A 163 -3.67 1.43 -14.20
N ILE A 164 -3.23 2.16 -13.18
CA ILE A 164 -3.87 2.22 -11.86
C ILE A 164 -4.37 3.65 -11.67
N GLN A 165 -5.68 3.80 -11.58
CA GLN A 165 -6.35 5.09 -11.35
C GLN A 165 -6.86 5.17 -9.91
N ALA A 166 -6.57 6.27 -9.23
CA ALA A 166 -7.18 6.61 -7.95
C ALA A 166 -8.54 7.29 -8.19
N LEU A 167 -9.60 6.76 -7.58
CA LEU A 167 -10.93 7.34 -7.66
C LEU A 167 -11.23 8.26 -6.46
N ASP A 168 -10.44 8.14 -5.41
CA ASP A 168 -10.58 8.92 -4.19
C ASP A 168 -9.24 9.55 -3.79
N GLU A 169 -9.28 10.61 -3.00
CA GLU A 169 -8.10 11.26 -2.44
C GLU A 169 -7.54 10.43 -1.29
N GLY A 170 -6.21 10.27 -1.23
CA GLY A 170 -5.51 9.52 -0.20
C GLY A 170 -5.05 8.12 -0.61
N VAL A 171 -5.19 7.76 -1.88
CA VAL A 171 -4.65 6.50 -2.42
C VAL A 171 -3.13 6.57 -2.48
N VAL A 172 -2.46 5.63 -1.82
CA VAL A 172 -1.00 5.51 -1.83
C VAL A 172 -0.62 4.08 -2.22
N LEU A 173 0.04 3.95 -3.37
CA LEU A 173 0.54 2.68 -3.88
C LEU A 173 1.92 2.40 -3.27
N ASP A 174 2.06 1.29 -2.58
CA ASP A 174 3.33 0.79 -2.06
C ASP A 174 4.03 -0.09 -3.09
N GLN A 175 3.38 -1.16 -3.50
CA GLN A 175 3.96 -2.12 -4.45
C GLN A 175 2.89 -2.68 -5.40
N LEU A 176 3.32 -3.04 -6.61
CA LEU A 176 2.54 -3.79 -7.59
C LEU A 176 3.29 -5.09 -7.91
N TYR A 177 2.58 -6.21 -7.80
CA TYR A 177 3.07 -7.52 -8.20
C TYR A 177 2.20 -8.09 -9.31
N VAL A 178 2.81 -8.78 -10.24
CA VAL A 178 2.14 -9.54 -11.29
C VAL A 178 2.57 -11.00 -11.17
N TYR A 179 1.59 -11.86 -10.96
CA TYR A 179 1.77 -13.30 -10.83
C TYR A 179 1.17 -14.02 -12.03
N GLU A 180 1.78 -15.10 -12.45
CA GLU A 180 1.14 -16.03 -13.37
C GLU A 180 -0.12 -16.60 -12.71
N TRP A 181 -1.23 -16.56 -13.43
CA TRP A 181 -2.45 -17.22 -13.00
C TRP A 181 -2.62 -18.51 -13.81
N LYS A 182 -2.69 -19.64 -13.10
CA LYS A 182 -3.03 -20.96 -13.64
C LYS A 182 -4.36 -21.37 -13.00
N ASP A 183 -5.32 -21.70 -13.82
CA ASP A 183 -6.59 -22.28 -13.38
C ASP A 183 -6.39 -23.68 -12.79
#